data_24858b7e06ab9be36cce54aa9b80fd9e
#
_entry.id   24858b7e06ab9be36cce54aa9b80fd9e
#
_cell.length_a   1.000
_cell.length_b   1.000
_cell.length_c   1.000
_cell.angle_alpha   90.00
_cell.angle_beta   90.00
_cell.angle_gamma   90.00
#
_symmetry.space_group_name_H-M   'P 1'
#
loop_
_entity.id
_entity.type
_entity.pdbx_description
1 polymer ?
#
loop_
_entity_poly.entity_id
_entity_poly.type
_entity_poly.pdbx_seq_one_letter_code
_entity_poly.pdbx_strand_id
1 'polypeptide(L)'
;MPRTVTATPRSCRGTADTVKDMTDEKYSFVVVSNRLPVDHVVHDDGTEGWRASPGGLVTALEPVMRSADGAWVGWAGQPDIDLPAFDHDGIRIVPVPLTPADLENYYEGFSNDTLWPLYHDVIAQPGYHRVWWDSYVEVNQRFADATARIAADGATVWVQDYQLQLVPRMLRTARRDLTIGFFNHIPFPAYGIFSQLPWRIQIVEGLLGADVIGFQRVADAGNFSRAVRRLLGYPTKSPFIEVPGTATSHARRIMARAFPISIDVDSFEALAQRPDVQARAQQIRHDLGNPKTIMLGVDRLDYTKGIGHRLKAFGELLAEGRLSVEDVTLVQVASPSRERVEAYAQLRDEIELTVGRINGDYGTISHQAVSYLHHGFPREEMAALYLAADVMLVTALRDGMNLVAKEYVAARSDLDGVLVLSEFTGSADELKASLLINPHDIDGLKDAIVRAIDMPHAERRKRMKSLRKRVRENDVTHWADSFLSALRYAASGATAENPLGDLEWTVDRPMRRRRT
;
A
#
# COMPACT_ATOMS: atom_id res chain seq x y z
N MET A 1 -40.79 13.12 -66.32
CA MET A 1 -41.35 13.80 -65.14
C MET A 1 -41.71 12.75 -64.12
N PRO A 2 -40.96 12.56 -63.05
CA PRO A 2 -41.40 11.84 -61.85
C PRO A 2 -41.64 12.83 -60.69
N ARG A 3 -42.69 12.55 -59.96
CA ARG A 3 -43.23 13.34 -58.84
C ARG A 3 -42.34 13.30 -57.63
N THR A 4 -41.98 14.46 -57.10
CA THR A 4 -41.37 14.69 -55.82
C THR A 4 -42.35 14.39 -54.68
N VAL A 5 -41.98 13.46 -53.75
CA VAL A 5 -42.73 13.25 -52.52
C VAL A 5 -41.88 13.92 -51.39
N THR A 6 -42.48 15.00 -50.89
CA THR A 6 -41.92 15.69 -49.68
C THR A 6 -42.32 14.92 -48.43
N ALA A 7 -41.33 14.36 -47.70
CA ALA A 7 -41.54 13.80 -46.39
C ALA A 7 -41.23 14.87 -45.30
N THR A 8 -42.22 15.16 -44.50
CA THR A 8 -42.14 16.01 -43.30
C THR A 8 -41.38 15.31 -42.18
N PRO A 9 -40.46 15.95 -41.46
CA PRO A 9 -39.80 15.30 -40.33
C PRO A 9 -40.74 15.28 -39.13
N ARG A 10 -40.97 14.06 -38.58
CA ARG A 10 -41.60 13.85 -37.29
C ARG A 10 -40.66 14.35 -36.20
N SER A 11 -41.12 15.32 -35.40
CA SER A 11 -40.46 15.75 -34.18
C SER A 11 -40.49 14.61 -33.16
N CYS A 12 -39.36 13.99 -32.90
CA CYS A 12 -39.13 13.22 -31.66
C CYS A 12 -39.03 14.24 -30.53
N ARG A 13 -40.07 14.38 -29.73
CA ARG A 13 -39.95 14.95 -28.38
C ARG A 13 -39.24 13.90 -27.54
N GLY A 14 -37.93 14.02 -27.40
CA GLY A 14 -37.20 13.38 -26.35
C GLY A 14 -37.65 13.98 -25.02
N THR A 15 -38.12 13.16 -24.13
CA THR A 15 -38.31 13.45 -22.71
C THR A 15 -37.03 14.05 -22.16
N ALA A 16 -37.11 15.31 -21.75
CA ALA A 16 -36.07 15.90 -20.91
C ALA A 16 -36.13 15.14 -19.58
N ASP A 17 -35.25 14.13 -19.44
CA ASP A 17 -34.91 13.62 -18.15
C ASP A 17 -34.30 14.80 -17.38
N THR A 18 -34.98 15.18 -16.33
CA THR A 18 -34.55 16.14 -15.34
C THR A 18 -33.15 15.74 -14.89
N VAL A 19 -32.15 16.52 -15.26
CA VAL A 19 -30.84 16.53 -14.59
C VAL A 19 -31.13 16.95 -13.15
N LYS A 20 -31.34 15.97 -12.30
CA LYS A 20 -31.43 16.16 -10.86
C LYS A 20 -30.11 16.85 -10.45
N ASP A 21 -30.24 18.01 -9.83
CA ASP A 21 -29.11 18.75 -9.30
C ASP A 21 -28.42 17.85 -8.27
N MET A 22 -27.34 17.14 -8.70
CA MET A 22 -26.67 16.06 -7.94
C MET A 22 -25.72 16.61 -6.88
N THR A 23 -25.83 17.89 -6.53
CA THR A 23 -24.96 18.58 -5.57
C THR A 23 -25.38 18.40 -4.11
N ASP A 24 -26.56 17.84 -3.80
CA ASP A 24 -27.13 17.75 -2.44
C ASP A 24 -27.09 16.34 -1.82
N GLU A 25 -26.59 15.35 -2.53
CA GLU A 25 -26.57 13.97 -2.02
C GLU A 25 -25.49 13.80 -0.95
N LYS A 26 -25.88 13.22 0.21
CA LYS A 26 -25.02 13.03 1.39
C LYS A 26 -24.80 11.56 1.66
N TYR A 27 -23.57 11.21 2.02
CA TYR A 27 -23.13 9.82 2.21
C TYR A 27 -22.80 9.54 3.66
N SER A 28 -23.28 8.43 4.19
CA SER A 28 -23.05 8.00 5.58
C SER A 28 -21.65 7.40 5.79
N PHE A 29 -20.99 6.97 4.71
CA PHE A 29 -19.63 6.42 4.72
C PHE A 29 -18.80 7.05 3.60
N VAL A 30 -17.67 7.65 3.95
CA VAL A 30 -16.79 8.34 2.99
C VAL A 30 -15.35 7.85 3.16
N VAL A 31 -14.75 7.35 2.09
CA VAL A 31 -13.32 7.08 2.01
C VAL A 31 -12.61 8.27 1.38
N VAL A 32 -11.49 8.68 1.94
CA VAL A 32 -10.66 9.78 1.45
C VAL A 32 -9.24 9.28 1.23
N SER A 33 -8.76 9.27 0.00
CA SER A 33 -7.41 8.83 -0.34
C SER A 33 -6.77 9.73 -1.38
N ASN A 34 -5.44 9.74 -1.47
CA ASN A 34 -4.74 10.57 -2.46
C ASN A 34 -5.19 10.28 -3.90
N ARG A 35 -5.40 9.00 -4.25
CA ARG A 35 -5.87 8.57 -5.58
C ARG A 35 -7.29 8.05 -5.50
N LEU A 36 -8.05 8.30 -6.56
CA LEU A 36 -9.33 7.62 -6.79
C LEU A 36 -9.13 6.11 -7.00
N PRO A 37 -10.15 5.28 -6.79
CA PRO A 37 -10.11 3.86 -7.11
C PRO A 37 -10.11 3.57 -8.60
N VAL A 38 -10.24 4.60 -9.42
CA VAL A 38 -10.25 4.55 -10.88
C VAL A 38 -9.31 5.58 -11.46
N ASP A 39 -8.65 5.22 -12.57
CA ASP A 39 -7.80 6.11 -13.35
C ASP A 39 -8.58 6.58 -14.58
N HIS A 40 -8.56 7.89 -14.84
CA HIS A 40 -9.07 8.46 -16.10
C HIS A 40 -8.12 8.05 -17.23
N VAL A 41 -8.67 7.50 -18.28
CA VAL A 41 -7.91 7.07 -19.47
C VAL A 41 -8.51 7.69 -20.71
N VAL A 42 -7.64 8.17 -21.60
CA VAL A 42 -8.00 8.60 -22.95
C VAL A 42 -7.51 7.51 -23.89
N HIS A 43 -8.44 6.90 -24.64
CA HIS A 43 -8.14 5.86 -25.62
C HIS A 43 -7.57 6.47 -26.90
N ASP A 44 -6.89 5.65 -27.73
CA ASP A 44 -6.29 6.09 -29.00
C ASP A 44 -7.30 6.67 -29.99
N ASP A 45 -8.58 6.32 -29.88
CA ASP A 45 -9.68 6.85 -30.68
C ASP A 45 -10.24 8.18 -30.16
N GLY A 46 -9.64 8.73 -29.09
CA GLY A 46 -10.07 9.97 -28.43
C GLY A 46 -11.27 9.80 -27.49
N THR A 47 -11.77 8.58 -27.28
CA THR A 47 -12.80 8.33 -26.27
C THR A 47 -12.20 8.35 -24.86
N GLU A 48 -12.92 8.94 -23.92
CA GLU A 48 -12.53 8.97 -22.51
C GLU A 48 -13.22 7.83 -21.76
N GLY A 49 -12.52 7.25 -20.79
CA GLY A 49 -13.04 6.16 -19.98
C GLY A 49 -12.40 6.07 -18.62
N TRP A 50 -12.86 5.12 -17.83
CA TRP A 50 -12.34 4.83 -16.50
C TRP A 50 -11.83 3.40 -16.44
N ARG A 51 -10.67 3.23 -15.84
CA ARG A 51 -10.08 1.91 -15.57
C ARG A 51 -9.86 1.78 -14.07
N ALA A 52 -10.18 0.61 -13.51
CA ALA A 52 -9.88 0.34 -12.10
C ALA A 52 -8.39 0.61 -11.82
N SER A 53 -8.13 1.43 -10.81
CA SER A 53 -6.76 1.74 -10.37
C SER A 53 -6.16 0.50 -9.71
N PRO A 54 -4.97 0.04 -10.13
CA PRO A 54 -4.35 -1.12 -9.50
C PRO A 54 -3.90 -0.78 -8.08
N GLY A 55 -4.34 -1.56 -7.11
CA GLY A 55 -3.86 -1.40 -5.73
C GLY A 55 -4.64 -2.19 -4.69
N GLY A 56 -3.91 -2.71 -3.69
CA GLY A 56 -4.50 -3.49 -2.61
C GLY A 56 -5.53 -2.71 -1.77
N LEU A 57 -5.37 -1.39 -1.66
CA LEU A 57 -6.32 -0.53 -0.94
C LEU A 57 -7.70 -0.50 -1.62
N VAL A 58 -7.74 -0.36 -2.94
CA VAL A 58 -8.99 -0.33 -3.72
C VAL A 58 -9.71 -1.66 -3.55
N THR A 59 -9.01 -2.77 -3.80
CA THR A 59 -9.57 -4.13 -3.64
C THR A 59 -10.07 -4.39 -2.21
N ALA A 60 -9.39 -3.83 -1.21
CA ALA A 60 -9.75 -3.96 0.19
C ALA A 60 -11.05 -3.23 0.56
N LEU A 61 -11.25 -2.04 0.03
CA LEU A 61 -12.34 -1.15 0.44
C LEU A 61 -13.57 -1.24 -0.46
N GLU A 62 -13.43 -1.69 -1.70
CA GLU A 62 -14.53 -1.78 -2.66
C GLU A 62 -15.76 -2.54 -2.14
N PRO A 63 -15.64 -3.74 -1.50
CA PRO A 63 -16.79 -4.44 -0.95
C PRO A 63 -17.50 -3.63 0.16
N VAL A 64 -16.73 -2.96 1.01
CA VAL A 64 -17.28 -2.12 2.10
C VAL A 64 -18.01 -0.92 1.53
N MET A 65 -17.42 -0.26 0.52
CA MET A 65 -18.00 0.91 -0.14
C MET A 65 -19.34 0.59 -0.81
N ARG A 66 -19.41 -0.53 -1.54
CA ARG A 66 -20.64 -0.98 -2.20
C ARG A 66 -21.75 -1.33 -1.20
N SER A 67 -21.39 -1.94 -0.07
CA SER A 67 -22.38 -2.32 0.95
C SER A 67 -22.91 -1.12 1.74
N ALA A 68 -22.15 -0.04 1.83
CA ALA A 68 -22.49 1.14 2.62
C ALA A 68 -23.11 2.29 1.80
N ASP A 69 -23.33 2.11 0.48
CA ASP A 69 -23.70 3.21 -0.43
C ASP A 69 -22.79 4.42 -0.20
N GLY A 70 -21.49 4.18 -0.36
CA GLY A 70 -20.44 5.07 0.08
C GLY A 70 -19.92 5.99 -1.01
N ALA A 71 -19.21 7.06 -0.60
CA ALA A 71 -18.51 7.95 -1.50
C ALA A 71 -16.99 7.85 -1.34
N TRP A 72 -16.25 8.02 -2.45
CA TRP A 72 -14.79 8.03 -2.47
C TRP A 72 -14.29 9.38 -2.98
N VAL A 73 -13.53 10.08 -2.13
CA VAL A 73 -12.89 11.37 -2.44
C VAL A 73 -11.43 11.12 -2.78
N GLY A 74 -10.96 11.59 -3.93
CA GLY A 74 -9.58 11.38 -4.35
C GLY A 74 -9.21 12.17 -5.62
N TRP A 75 -7.94 12.14 -5.96
CA TRP A 75 -7.41 12.72 -7.18
C TRP A 75 -7.47 11.70 -8.35
N ALA A 76 -7.88 12.16 -9.54
CA ALA A 76 -8.02 11.31 -10.74
C ALA A 76 -6.69 10.87 -11.38
N GLY A 77 -5.55 11.38 -10.91
CA GLY A 77 -4.22 10.95 -11.34
C GLY A 77 -3.59 11.78 -12.45
N GLN A 78 -4.31 12.71 -13.05
CA GLN A 78 -3.80 13.65 -14.04
C GLN A 78 -3.99 15.08 -13.52
N PRO A 79 -2.98 15.95 -13.63
CA PRO A 79 -3.11 17.35 -13.22
C PRO A 79 -4.01 18.13 -14.18
N ASP A 80 -4.55 19.25 -13.70
CA ASP A 80 -5.42 20.18 -14.44
C ASP A 80 -6.71 19.58 -15.04
N ILE A 81 -7.15 18.43 -14.52
CA ILE A 81 -8.44 17.86 -14.89
C ILE A 81 -9.43 18.16 -13.77
N ASP A 82 -10.47 18.95 -14.09
CA ASP A 82 -11.61 19.21 -13.22
C ASP A 82 -12.80 18.38 -13.71
N LEU A 83 -13.09 17.32 -13.01
CA LEU A 83 -14.14 16.36 -13.34
C LEU A 83 -15.29 16.51 -12.35
N PRO A 84 -16.55 16.50 -12.84
CA PRO A 84 -17.70 16.43 -11.95
C PRO A 84 -17.71 15.09 -11.20
N ALA A 85 -18.35 15.07 -10.04
CA ALA A 85 -18.60 13.83 -9.34
C ALA A 85 -19.50 12.89 -10.17
N PHE A 86 -19.18 11.59 -10.16
CA PHE A 86 -19.86 10.56 -10.97
C PHE A 86 -20.00 9.25 -10.20
N ASP A 87 -20.85 8.36 -10.69
CA ASP A 87 -21.02 7.03 -10.11
C ASP A 87 -20.26 6.00 -10.93
N HIS A 88 -19.50 5.14 -10.26
CA HIS A 88 -18.77 4.04 -10.86
C HIS A 88 -18.94 2.79 -10.00
N ASP A 89 -19.49 1.73 -10.61
CA ASP A 89 -19.70 0.44 -9.94
C ASP A 89 -20.43 0.51 -8.59
N GLY A 90 -21.41 1.44 -8.47
CA GLY A 90 -22.19 1.63 -7.25
C GLY A 90 -21.47 2.40 -6.14
N ILE A 91 -20.38 3.08 -6.48
CA ILE A 91 -19.64 3.96 -5.58
C ILE A 91 -19.68 5.39 -6.14
N ARG A 92 -20.03 6.37 -5.31
CA ARG A 92 -19.93 7.78 -5.67
C ARG A 92 -18.48 8.22 -5.69
N ILE A 93 -17.98 8.65 -6.83
CA ILE A 93 -16.61 9.14 -7.03
C ILE A 93 -16.63 10.67 -7.01
N VAL A 94 -15.80 11.25 -6.16
CA VAL A 94 -15.69 12.70 -5.98
C VAL A 94 -14.24 13.13 -6.23
N PRO A 95 -13.94 13.61 -7.45
CA PRO A 95 -12.59 14.04 -7.80
C PRO A 95 -12.19 15.33 -7.07
N VAL A 96 -10.94 15.39 -6.61
CA VAL A 96 -10.28 16.59 -6.11
C VAL A 96 -9.22 16.98 -7.13
N PRO A 97 -9.37 18.13 -7.83
CA PRO A 97 -8.40 18.55 -8.84
C PRO A 97 -7.07 18.96 -8.20
N LEU A 98 -5.97 18.55 -8.82
CA LEU A 98 -4.62 18.98 -8.51
C LEU A 98 -4.01 19.68 -9.73
N THR A 99 -3.32 20.80 -9.48
CA THR A 99 -2.55 21.50 -10.50
C THR A 99 -1.17 20.86 -10.71
N PRO A 100 -0.42 21.17 -11.79
CA PRO A 100 0.96 20.74 -11.94
C PRO A 100 1.85 21.19 -10.77
N ALA A 101 1.62 22.38 -10.20
CA ALA A 101 2.34 22.87 -9.02
C ALA A 101 2.01 22.05 -7.77
N ASP A 102 0.77 21.58 -7.61
CA ASP A 102 0.42 20.65 -6.52
C ASP A 102 1.12 19.30 -6.70
N LEU A 103 1.16 18.79 -7.95
CA LEU A 103 1.87 17.53 -8.22
C LEU A 103 3.36 17.65 -7.84
N GLU A 104 4.01 18.73 -8.22
CA GLU A 104 5.42 19.01 -7.91
C GLU A 104 5.63 19.20 -6.39
N ASN A 105 4.87 20.09 -5.74
CA ASN A 105 5.16 20.51 -4.36
C ASN A 105 4.53 19.61 -3.30
N TYR A 106 3.24 19.24 -3.47
CA TYR A 106 2.53 18.40 -2.49
C TYR A 106 2.89 16.92 -2.66
N TYR A 107 2.79 16.38 -3.91
CA TYR A 107 2.94 14.95 -4.13
C TYR A 107 4.40 14.53 -4.26
N GLU A 108 5.15 15.09 -5.24
CA GLU A 108 6.56 14.74 -5.46
C GLU A 108 7.43 15.29 -4.33
N GLY A 109 7.23 16.56 -3.93
CA GLY A 109 7.99 17.23 -2.87
C GLY A 109 7.63 16.73 -1.47
N PHE A 110 6.61 17.32 -0.82
CA PHE A 110 6.39 17.05 0.60
C PHE A 110 6.04 15.58 0.89
N SER A 111 5.19 14.95 0.08
CA SER A 111 4.81 13.57 0.32
C SER A 111 5.96 12.59 0.03
N ASN A 112 6.63 12.72 -1.12
CA ASN A 112 7.55 11.68 -1.58
C ASN A 112 9.03 12.00 -1.39
N ASP A 113 9.42 13.27 -1.25
CA ASP A 113 10.81 13.66 -0.99
C ASP A 113 11.04 14.17 0.45
N THR A 114 9.97 14.45 1.22
CA THR A 114 10.08 14.74 2.66
C THR A 114 9.58 13.57 3.51
N LEU A 115 8.27 13.23 3.45
CA LEU A 115 7.66 12.27 4.38
C LEU A 115 8.08 10.83 4.07
N TRP A 116 8.13 10.43 2.80
CA TRP A 116 8.48 9.07 2.43
C TRP A 116 9.85 8.64 2.96
N PRO A 117 10.96 9.32 2.66
CA PRO A 117 12.27 8.94 3.18
C PRO A 117 12.35 9.06 4.69
N LEU A 118 11.73 10.08 5.29
CA LEU A 118 11.72 10.25 6.75
C LEU A 118 11.02 9.09 7.45
N TYR A 119 9.88 8.62 6.92
CA TYR A 119 9.10 7.53 7.52
C TYR A 119 9.73 6.15 7.27
N HIS A 120 10.62 6.06 6.28
CA HIS A 120 11.41 4.86 6.00
C HIS A 120 12.84 4.98 6.57
N ASP A 121 12.97 5.50 7.79
CA ASP A 121 14.21 5.54 8.58
C ASP A 121 15.38 6.30 7.92
N VAL A 122 15.07 7.29 7.04
CA VAL A 122 16.06 8.15 6.36
C VAL A 122 17.01 7.34 5.47
N ILE A 123 16.52 6.33 4.76
CA ILE A 123 17.30 5.57 3.78
C ILE A 123 17.79 6.49 2.65
N ALA A 124 16.99 7.48 2.25
CA ALA A 124 17.39 8.62 1.44
C ALA A 124 17.23 9.91 2.25
N GLN A 125 17.97 10.95 1.92
CA GLN A 125 17.94 12.21 2.65
C GLN A 125 16.64 12.97 2.35
N PRO A 126 15.83 13.32 3.38
CA PRO A 126 14.61 14.10 3.17
C PRO A 126 14.89 15.55 2.80
N GLY A 127 14.15 16.10 1.84
CA GLY A 127 14.12 17.53 1.54
C GLY A 127 13.13 18.27 2.47
N TYR A 128 13.48 19.47 2.96
CA TYR A 128 12.62 20.29 3.81
C TYR A 128 12.40 21.67 3.19
N HIS A 129 11.39 21.82 2.33
CA HIS A 129 11.07 23.07 1.65
C HIS A 129 9.73 23.64 2.14
N ARG A 130 9.73 24.94 2.49
CA ARG A 130 8.52 25.59 2.98
C ARG A 130 7.39 25.59 1.94
N VAL A 131 7.70 25.83 0.67
CA VAL A 131 6.72 25.83 -0.42
C VAL A 131 6.02 24.46 -0.55
N TRP A 132 6.73 23.36 -0.31
CA TRP A 132 6.15 22.02 -0.31
C TRP A 132 5.17 21.83 0.84
N TRP A 133 5.53 22.33 2.03
CA TRP A 133 4.65 22.30 3.19
C TRP A 133 3.39 23.14 2.96
N ASP A 134 3.52 24.35 2.44
CA ASP A 134 2.38 25.24 2.19
C ASP A 134 1.40 24.58 1.20
N SER A 135 1.91 24.01 0.10
CA SER A 135 1.09 23.24 -0.84
C SER A 135 0.45 21.99 -0.19
N TYR A 136 1.17 21.29 0.69
CA TYR A 136 0.62 20.16 1.43
C TYR A 136 -0.56 20.56 2.31
N VAL A 137 -0.48 21.71 2.97
CA VAL A 137 -1.59 22.27 3.78
C VAL A 137 -2.79 22.60 2.88
N GLU A 138 -2.57 23.32 1.77
CA GLU A 138 -3.63 23.72 0.85
C GLU A 138 -4.35 22.54 0.21
N VAL A 139 -3.61 21.53 -0.23
CA VAL A 139 -4.20 20.31 -0.82
C VAL A 139 -5.00 19.54 0.24
N ASN A 140 -4.45 19.35 1.45
CA ASN A 140 -5.19 18.70 2.53
C ASN A 140 -6.50 19.45 2.88
N GLN A 141 -6.50 20.80 2.82
CA GLN A 141 -7.72 21.58 3.02
C GLN A 141 -8.75 21.32 1.92
N ARG A 142 -8.33 21.27 0.65
CA ARG A 142 -9.25 20.93 -0.48
C ARG A 142 -9.89 19.55 -0.30
N PHE A 143 -9.13 18.54 0.12
CA PHE A 143 -9.67 17.21 0.44
C PHE A 143 -10.66 17.26 1.62
N ALA A 144 -10.34 17.99 2.67
CA ALA A 144 -11.23 18.15 3.81
C ALA A 144 -12.54 18.86 3.43
N ASP A 145 -12.48 19.93 2.63
CA ASP A 145 -13.65 20.68 2.18
C ASP A 145 -14.54 19.84 1.25
N ALA A 146 -13.95 19.11 0.31
CA ALA A 146 -14.67 18.19 -0.56
C ALA A 146 -15.40 17.10 0.25
N THR A 147 -14.73 16.52 1.24
CA THR A 147 -15.29 15.50 2.12
C THR A 147 -16.41 16.07 3.00
N ALA A 148 -16.21 17.24 3.61
CA ALA A 148 -17.21 17.88 4.48
C ALA A 148 -18.51 18.19 3.74
N ARG A 149 -18.42 18.53 2.44
CA ARG A 149 -19.58 18.83 1.60
C ARG A 149 -20.47 17.62 1.35
N ILE A 150 -19.91 16.41 1.19
CA ILE A 150 -20.66 15.22 0.83
C ILE A 150 -21.00 14.31 2.01
N ALA A 151 -20.33 14.49 3.15
CA ALA A 151 -20.59 13.69 4.34
C ALA A 151 -21.96 14.02 4.95
N ALA A 152 -22.78 13.01 5.19
CA ALA A 152 -24.05 13.12 5.92
C ALA A 152 -23.78 13.52 7.40
N ASP A 153 -24.85 13.92 8.11
CA ASP A 153 -24.72 14.18 9.54
C ASP A 153 -24.39 12.89 10.29
N GLY A 154 -23.36 12.95 11.14
CA GLY A 154 -22.86 11.77 11.86
C GLY A 154 -22.12 10.74 11.02
N ALA A 155 -21.77 11.05 9.76
CA ALA A 155 -21.10 10.13 8.86
C ALA A 155 -19.76 9.61 9.41
N THR A 156 -19.40 8.40 8.95
CA THR A 156 -18.07 7.83 9.15
C THR A 156 -17.18 8.21 7.97
N VAL A 157 -16.04 8.84 8.26
CA VAL A 157 -15.02 9.20 7.28
C VAL A 157 -13.74 8.42 7.55
N TRP A 158 -13.21 7.75 6.53
CA TRP A 158 -11.97 6.99 6.64
C TRP A 158 -10.88 7.55 5.72
N VAL A 159 -9.97 8.31 6.32
CA VAL A 159 -8.84 8.97 5.62
C VAL A 159 -7.67 8.02 5.51
N GLN A 160 -7.07 7.95 4.32
CA GLN A 160 -6.01 7.01 3.96
C GLN A 160 -4.68 7.73 3.71
N ASP A 161 -3.66 7.27 4.41
CA ASP A 161 -2.24 7.39 4.16
C ASP A 161 -1.59 8.78 4.37
N TYR A 162 -0.27 8.78 4.29
CA TYR A 162 0.62 9.88 4.70
C TYR A 162 0.48 11.18 3.90
N GLN A 163 -0.14 11.13 2.73
CA GLN A 163 -0.43 12.33 1.94
C GLN A 163 -1.50 13.23 2.60
N LEU A 164 -2.34 12.69 3.48
CA LEU A 164 -3.54 13.34 3.99
C LEU A 164 -3.57 13.47 5.52
N GLN A 165 -2.41 13.61 6.17
CA GLN A 165 -2.30 13.60 7.62
C GLN A 165 -2.93 14.82 8.32
N LEU A 166 -3.21 15.93 7.60
CA LEU A 166 -3.86 17.10 8.15
C LEU A 166 -5.39 17.05 8.02
N VAL A 167 -5.91 16.27 7.09
CA VAL A 167 -7.35 16.15 6.80
C VAL A 167 -8.19 15.83 8.05
N PRO A 168 -7.79 14.90 8.96
CA PRO A 168 -8.62 14.59 10.12
C PRO A 168 -8.85 15.80 11.02
N ARG A 169 -7.84 16.64 11.25
CA ARG A 169 -7.99 17.87 12.07
C ARG A 169 -8.84 18.92 11.37
N MET A 170 -8.66 19.12 10.08
CA MET A 170 -9.43 20.06 9.28
C MET A 170 -10.91 19.66 9.26
N LEU A 171 -11.21 18.37 9.03
CA LEU A 171 -12.58 17.84 9.13
C LEU A 171 -13.18 18.01 10.52
N ARG A 172 -12.45 17.66 11.57
CA ARG A 172 -12.92 17.82 12.95
C ARG A 172 -13.24 19.26 13.30
N THR A 173 -12.53 20.21 12.73
CA THR A 173 -12.79 21.65 12.91
C THR A 173 -14.08 22.09 12.20
N ALA A 174 -14.29 21.62 10.98
CA ALA A 174 -15.47 21.95 10.17
C ALA A 174 -16.72 21.17 10.60
N ARG A 175 -16.58 19.88 10.98
CA ARG A 175 -17.66 18.92 11.24
C ARG A 175 -17.35 18.12 12.51
N ARG A 176 -17.89 18.55 13.63
CA ARG A 176 -17.69 17.90 14.93
C ARG A 176 -18.47 16.60 15.11
N ASP A 177 -19.52 16.43 14.35
CA ASP A 177 -20.43 15.29 14.33
C ASP A 177 -19.84 14.04 13.69
N LEU A 178 -18.80 14.17 12.84
CA LEU A 178 -18.24 13.05 12.09
C LEU A 178 -17.45 12.07 12.99
N THR A 179 -17.55 10.79 12.67
CA THR A 179 -16.64 9.76 13.18
C THR A 179 -15.48 9.62 12.19
N ILE A 180 -14.26 9.94 12.60
CA ILE A 180 -13.11 10.04 11.71
C ILE A 180 -12.09 8.96 12.04
N GLY A 181 -11.79 8.09 11.05
CA GLY A 181 -10.66 7.19 11.05
C GLY A 181 -9.53 7.71 10.18
N PHE A 182 -8.30 7.46 10.60
CA PHE A 182 -7.11 7.66 9.77
C PHE A 182 -6.28 6.39 9.74
N PHE A 183 -5.76 6.01 8.56
CA PHE A 183 -4.90 4.85 8.43
C PHE A 183 -3.56 5.22 7.77
N ASN A 184 -2.45 4.93 8.45
CA ASN A 184 -1.10 5.14 7.95
C ASN A 184 -0.55 3.85 7.37
N HIS A 185 -0.42 3.77 6.03
CA HIS A 185 0.02 2.56 5.34
C HIS A 185 1.52 2.35 5.36
N ILE A 186 2.30 3.40 5.60
CA ILE A 186 3.76 3.36 5.69
C ILE A 186 4.22 3.28 7.16
N PRO A 187 5.48 2.96 7.46
CA PRO A 187 5.99 2.97 8.83
C PRO A 187 5.79 4.33 9.49
N PHE A 188 5.66 4.36 10.82
CA PHE A 188 5.79 5.61 11.57
C PHE A 188 7.13 5.59 12.30
N PRO A 189 8.02 6.58 12.07
CA PRO A 189 9.41 6.51 12.53
C PRO A 189 9.55 6.68 14.04
N ALA A 190 10.65 6.20 14.58
CA ALA A 190 11.02 6.48 15.96
C ALA A 190 11.17 7.99 16.19
N TYR A 191 10.91 8.44 17.43
CA TYR A 191 10.91 9.88 17.77
C TYR A 191 12.20 10.61 17.36
N GLY A 192 13.35 9.97 17.50
CA GLY A 192 14.64 10.57 17.13
C GLY A 192 14.71 10.95 15.66
N ILE A 193 14.13 10.13 14.78
CA ILE A 193 14.01 10.41 13.34
C ILE A 193 12.89 11.41 13.09
N PHE A 194 11.69 11.16 13.63
CA PHE A 194 10.53 12.03 13.44
C PHE A 194 10.77 13.48 13.89
N SER A 195 11.61 13.68 14.92
CA SER A 195 11.94 15.01 15.44
C SER A 195 12.71 15.89 14.44
N GLN A 196 13.26 15.32 13.36
CA GLN A 196 13.91 16.08 12.29
C GLN A 196 12.90 16.88 11.45
N LEU A 197 11.62 16.45 11.39
CA LEU A 197 10.59 17.14 10.62
C LEU A 197 10.29 18.52 11.23
N PRO A 198 10.47 19.63 10.51
CA PRO A 198 10.16 20.97 11.02
C PRO A 198 8.70 21.09 11.47
N TRP A 199 7.77 20.53 10.72
CA TRP A 199 6.31 20.60 10.94
C TRP A 199 5.74 19.41 11.75
N ARG A 200 6.56 18.74 12.56
CA ARG A 200 6.20 17.55 13.34
C ARG A 200 5.02 17.76 14.30
N ILE A 201 4.90 18.97 14.87
CA ILE A 201 3.79 19.28 15.77
C ILE A 201 2.49 19.33 14.97
N GLN A 202 2.48 20.05 13.85
CA GLN A 202 1.32 20.21 12.98
C GLN A 202 0.84 18.86 12.40
N ILE A 203 1.77 17.97 12.02
CA ILE A 203 1.44 16.61 11.56
C ILE A 203 0.78 15.81 12.70
N VAL A 204 1.36 15.82 13.90
CA VAL A 204 0.76 15.10 15.04
C VAL A 204 -0.62 15.67 15.40
N GLU A 205 -0.78 16.98 15.45
CA GLU A 205 -2.08 17.63 15.70
C GLU A 205 -3.08 17.32 14.58
N GLY A 206 -2.64 17.25 13.32
CA GLY A 206 -3.43 16.84 12.18
C GLY A 206 -4.05 15.46 12.39
N LEU A 207 -3.22 14.49 12.72
CA LEU A 207 -3.63 13.11 12.99
C LEU A 207 -4.56 12.99 14.21
N LEU A 208 -4.32 13.77 15.25
CA LEU A 208 -5.17 13.79 16.46
C LEU A 208 -6.59 14.34 16.22
N GLY A 209 -6.92 14.82 15.04
CA GLY A 209 -8.31 15.08 14.61
C GLY A 209 -9.15 13.81 14.47
N ALA A 210 -8.55 12.65 14.22
CA ALA A 210 -9.22 11.37 14.12
C ALA A 210 -9.67 10.82 15.49
N ASP A 211 -10.61 9.88 15.48
CA ASP A 211 -11.05 9.09 16.64
C ASP A 211 -10.29 7.78 16.74
N VAL A 212 -9.91 7.20 15.58
CA VAL A 212 -9.07 6.01 15.47
C VAL A 212 -7.95 6.28 14.48
N ILE A 213 -6.71 6.00 14.90
CA ILE A 213 -5.52 6.07 14.05
C ILE A 213 -4.94 4.66 13.93
N GLY A 214 -4.99 4.11 12.72
CA GLY A 214 -4.46 2.79 12.38
C GLY A 214 -3.04 2.86 11.85
N PHE A 215 -2.26 1.86 12.22
CA PHE A 215 -0.89 1.62 11.74
C PHE A 215 -0.75 0.16 11.30
N GLN A 216 0.31 -0.15 10.57
CA GLN A 216 0.58 -1.53 10.18
C GLN A 216 1.14 -2.36 11.34
N ARG A 217 2.02 -1.78 12.16
CA ARG A 217 2.75 -2.48 13.22
C ARG A 217 2.49 -1.86 14.60
N VAL A 218 2.53 -2.70 15.62
CA VAL A 218 2.44 -2.26 17.04
C VAL A 218 3.55 -1.27 17.39
N ALA A 219 4.74 -1.46 16.82
CA ALA A 219 5.87 -0.55 17.01
C ALA A 219 5.57 0.86 16.49
N ASP A 220 4.91 0.98 15.33
CA ASP A 220 4.55 2.25 14.72
C ASP A 220 3.51 3.01 15.55
N ALA A 221 2.46 2.32 16.03
CA ALA A 221 1.49 2.90 16.98
C ALA A 221 2.16 3.37 18.27
N GLY A 222 3.14 2.60 18.78
CA GLY A 222 3.96 2.97 19.93
C GLY A 222 4.85 4.19 19.68
N ASN A 223 5.44 4.30 18.49
CA ASN A 223 6.25 5.44 18.07
C ASN A 223 5.39 6.71 17.98
N PHE A 224 4.21 6.63 17.37
CA PHE A 224 3.25 7.73 17.31
C PHE A 224 2.83 8.20 18.72
N SER A 225 2.40 7.28 19.59
CA SER A 225 2.02 7.60 20.97
C SER A 225 3.17 8.27 21.75
N ARG A 226 4.41 7.83 21.51
CA ARG A 226 5.61 8.43 22.10
C ARG A 226 5.87 9.84 21.57
N ALA A 227 5.65 10.07 20.26
CA ALA A 227 5.75 11.40 19.66
C ALA A 227 4.71 12.36 20.25
N VAL A 228 3.44 11.96 20.35
CA VAL A 228 2.38 12.75 21.00
C VAL A 228 2.77 13.16 22.41
N ARG A 229 3.20 12.20 23.23
CA ARG A 229 3.59 12.49 24.63
C ARG A 229 4.77 13.45 24.72
N ARG A 230 5.75 13.33 23.83
CA ARG A 230 6.95 14.19 23.86
C ARG A 230 6.71 15.58 23.31
N LEU A 231 5.90 15.72 22.27
CA LEU A 231 5.66 17.00 21.59
C LEU A 231 4.55 17.82 22.26
N LEU A 232 3.48 17.15 22.71
CA LEU A 232 2.28 17.81 23.22
C LEU A 232 2.04 17.59 24.72
N GLY A 233 2.79 16.68 25.36
CA GLY A 233 2.61 16.35 26.77
C GLY A 233 1.33 15.58 27.10
N TYR A 234 0.60 15.08 26.08
CA TYR A 234 -0.68 14.42 26.32
C TYR A 234 -0.50 13.03 26.96
N PRO A 235 -1.35 12.64 27.92
CA PRO A 235 -1.31 11.32 28.52
C PRO A 235 -1.59 10.23 27.49
N THR A 236 -0.76 9.17 27.51
CA THR A 236 -0.91 8.01 26.62
C THR A 236 -0.89 6.72 27.42
N LYS A 237 -1.96 5.92 27.32
CA LYS A 237 -2.06 4.55 27.86
C LYS A 237 -2.55 3.66 26.70
N SER A 238 -1.61 2.94 26.07
CA SER A 238 -1.92 2.12 24.89
C SER A 238 -3.20 1.27 25.09
N PRO A 239 -4.10 1.27 24.11
CA PRO A 239 -4.03 1.94 22.81
C PRO A 239 -4.55 3.39 22.79
N PHE A 240 -4.79 4.00 23.94
CA PHE A 240 -5.49 5.29 24.08
C PHE A 240 -4.56 6.48 24.28
N ILE A 241 -4.98 7.62 23.74
CA ILE A 241 -4.38 8.93 23.88
C ILE A 241 -5.47 9.88 24.39
N GLU A 242 -5.22 10.60 25.49
CA GLU A 242 -6.15 11.57 26.05
C GLU A 242 -5.79 12.96 25.48
N VAL A 243 -6.65 13.48 24.61
CA VAL A 243 -6.52 14.83 24.05
C VAL A 243 -7.30 15.79 24.95
N PRO A 244 -6.63 16.75 25.61
CA PRO A 244 -7.30 17.68 26.50
C PRO A 244 -8.28 18.57 25.74
N GLY A 245 -9.35 18.95 26.40
CA GLY A 245 -10.28 19.96 25.89
C GLY A 245 -9.62 21.36 25.87
N THR A 246 -10.13 22.20 24.98
CA THR A 246 -9.77 23.62 24.87
C THR A 246 -10.99 24.48 25.17
N ALA A 247 -10.86 25.81 25.17
CA ALA A 247 -12.01 26.70 25.30
C ALA A 247 -13.11 26.46 24.24
N THR A 248 -12.75 25.86 23.11
CA THR A 248 -13.64 25.63 21.97
C THR A 248 -13.88 24.15 21.64
N SER A 249 -13.26 23.20 22.34
CA SER A 249 -13.42 21.77 22.11
C SER A 249 -13.46 20.96 23.40
N HIS A 250 -14.27 19.89 23.43
CA HIS A 250 -14.28 18.95 24.53
C HIS A 250 -13.02 18.09 24.55
N ALA A 251 -12.68 17.56 25.73
CA ALA A 251 -11.66 16.51 25.83
C ALA A 251 -12.09 15.28 25.02
N ARG A 252 -11.13 14.61 24.36
CA ARG A 252 -11.38 13.44 23.52
C ARG A 252 -10.41 12.33 23.87
N ARG A 253 -10.89 11.11 23.75
CA ARG A 253 -10.08 9.89 23.86
C ARG A 253 -9.93 9.29 22.48
N ILE A 254 -8.71 9.16 22.00
CA ILE A 254 -8.37 8.67 20.66
C ILE A 254 -7.73 7.30 20.79
N MET A 255 -8.04 6.38 19.87
CA MET A 255 -7.39 5.10 19.78
C MET A 255 -6.29 5.13 18.72
N ALA A 256 -5.04 4.77 19.09
CA ALA A 256 -3.91 4.56 18.19
C ALA A 256 -3.45 3.11 18.29
N ARG A 257 -3.66 2.30 17.23
CA ARG A 257 -3.44 0.85 17.26
C ARG A 257 -2.96 0.30 15.92
N ALA A 258 -2.33 -0.89 15.96
CA ALA A 258 -2.00 -1.65 14.76
C ALA A 258 -3.23 -2.41 14.22
N PHE A 259 -3.39 -2.34 12.89
CA PHE A 259 -4.34 -3.10 12.08
C PHE A 259 -3.59 -3.50 10.80
N PRO A 260 -2.89 -4.62 10.77
CA PRO A 260 -2.08 -5.02 9.63
C PRO A 260 -2.95 -5.31 8.40
N ILE A 261 -2.77 -4.56 7.30
CA ILE A 261 -3.50 -4.76 6.05
C ILE A 261 -3.12 -6.09 5.40
N SER A 262 -4.03 -6.66 4.64
CA SER A 262 -3.80 -7.89 3.89
C SER A 262 -4.36 -7.80 2.47
N ILE A 263 -4.47 -8.94 1.81
CA ILE A 263 -4.99 -9.11 0.45
C ILE A 263 -6.33 -9.82 0.47
N ASP A 264 -7.07 -9.72 -0.64
CA ASP A 264 -8.20 -10.60 -0.94
C ASP A 264 -7.64 -11.98 -1.34
N VAL A 265 -7.57 -12.86 -0.35
CA VAL A 265 -6.92 -14.18 -0.49
C VAL A 265 -7.71 -15.08 -1.44
N ASP A 266 -9.03 -15.11 -1.31
CA ASP A 266 -9.89 -15.99 -2.10
C ASP A 266 -9.84 -15.62 -3.59
N SER A 267 -9.93 -14.32 -3.91
CA SER A 267 -9.78 -13.82 -5.27
C SER A 267 -8.40 -14.13 -5.86
N PHE A 268 -7.33 -14.00 -5.06
CA PHE A 268 -5.98 -14.27 -5.54
C PHE A 268 -5.70 -15.76 -5.74
N GLU A 269 -6.19 -16.59 -4.83
CA GLU A 269 -6.11 -18.05 -4.95
C GLU A 269 -6.90 -18.57 -6.17
N ALA A 270 -8.12 -18.06 -6.38
CA ALA A 270 -8.92 -18.40 -7.57
C ALA A 270 -8.20 -18.01 -8.86
N LEU A 271 -7.59 -16.82 -8.89
CA LEU A 271 -6.79 -16.36 -10.03
C LEU A 271 -5.61 -17.29 -10.30
N ALA A 272 -4.84 -17.64 -9.28
CA ALA A 272 -3.68 -18.53 -9.40
C ALA A 272 -4.04 -19.96 -9.83
N GLN A 273 -5.30 -20.39 -9.62
CA GLN A 273 -5.78 -21.72 -10.05
C GLN A 273 -6.34 -21.74 -11.47
N ARG A 274 -6.49 -20.59 -12.13
CA ARG A 274 -6.97 -20.54 -13.52
C ARG A 274 -6.04 -21.30 -14.46
N PRO A 275 -6.58 -22.13 -15.40
CA PRO A 275 -5.76 -22.94 -16.32
C PRO A 275 -4.82 -22.09 -17.20
N ASP A 276 -5.25 -20.90 -17.65
CA ASP A 276 -4.44 -19.99 -18.45
C ASP A 276 -3.25 -19.43 -17.65
N VAL A 277 -3.45 -19.08 -16.38
CA VAL A 277 -2.39 -18.62 -15.47
C VAL A 277 -1.39 -19.74 -15.17
N GLN A 278 -1.86 -20.96 -14.94
CA GLN A 278 -1.01 -22.14 -14.75
C GLN A 278 -0.17 -22.45 -16.00
N ALA A 279 -0.78 -22.41 -17.17
CA ALA A 279 -0.08 -22.60 -18.44
C ALA A 279 0.97 -21.50 -18.68
N ARG A 280 0.64 -20.23 -18.33
CA ARG A 280 1.57 -19.11 -18.42
C ARG A 280 2.77 -19.29 -17.49
N ALA A 281 2.57 -19.76 -16.27
CA ALA A 281 3.66 -20.07 -15.35
C ALA A 281 4.63 -21.11 -15.90
N GLN A 282 4.11 -22.16 -16.55
CA GLN A 282 4.95 -23.15 -17.23
C GLN A 282 5.71 -22.55 -18.41
N GLN A 283 5.04 -21.70 -19.19
CA GLN A 283 5.66 -21.00 -20.31
C GLN A 283 6.81 -20.08 -19.85
N ILE A 284 6.62 -19.35 -18.75
CA ILE A 284 7.67 -18.49 -18.14
C ILE A 284 8.90 -19.35 -17.79
N ARG A 285 8.72 -20.52 -17.17
CA ARG A 285 9.84 -21.43 -16.87
C ARG A 285 10.55 -21.89 -18.13
N HIS A 286 9.79 -22.24 -19.16
CA HIS A 286 10.34 -22.64 -20.47
C HIS A 286 11.13 -21.50 -21.13
N ASP A 287 10.57 -20.28 -21.14
CA ASP A 287 11.20 -19.09 -21.75
C ASP A 287 12.51 -18.70 -21.05
N LEU A 288 12.63 -19.00 -19.74
CA LEU A 288 13.85 -18.83 -18.97
C LEU A 288 14.86 -19.99 -19.10
N GLY A 289 14.62 -20.96 -20.02
CA GLY A 289 15.50 -22.09 -20.25
C GLY A 289 15.34 -23.25 -19.26
N ASN A 290 14.23 -23.33 -18.52
CA ASN A 290 13.94 -24.35 -17.50
C ASN A 290 15.04 -24.47 -16.42
N PRO A 291 15.48 -23.38 -15.76
CA PRO A 291 16.45 -23.48 -14.69
C PRO A 291 15.90 -24.34 -13.55
N LYS A 292 16.77 -24.97 -12.77
CA LYS A 292 16.35 -25.77 -11.61
C LYS A 292 15.61 -24.92 -10.57
N THR A 293 16.07 -23.66 -10.41
CA THR A 293 15.48 -22.71 -9.46
C THR A 293 15.26 -21.35 -10.11
N ILE A 294 14.04 -20.85 -10.03
CA ILE A 294 13.71 -19.46 -10.33
C ILE A 294 13.57 -18.70 -9.01
N MET A 295 14.42 -17.72 -8.79
CA MET A 295 14.26 -16.74 -7.73
C MET A 295 13.52 -15.53 -8.28
N LEU A 296 12.62 -14.95 -7.50
CA LEU A 296 11.79 -13.81 -7.92
C LEU A 296 11.87 -12.67 -6.91
N GLY A 297 12.12 -11.47 -7.41
CA GLY A 297 11.90 -10.21 -6.73
C GLY A 297 10.84 -9.41 -7.43
N VAL A 298 9.85 -8.90 -6.71
CA VAL A 298 8.79 -8.04 -7.26
C VAL A 298 8.65 -6.81 -6.39
N ASP A 299 8.96 -5.67 -6.97
CA ASP A 299 8.92 -4.39 -6.26
C ASP A 299 8.52 -3.26 -7.21
N ARG A 300 8.07 -2.15 -6.66
CA ARG A 300 8.24 -0.88 -7.35
C ARG A 300 9.73 -0.55 -7.32
N LEU A 301 10.24 0.15 -8.33
CA LEU A 301 11.59 0.67 -8.29
C LEU A 301 11.67 1.76 -7.22
N ASP A 302 12.12 1.38 -6.02
CA ASP A 302 12.12 2.22 -4.82
C ASP A 302 13.31 1.82 -3.94
N TYR A 303 14.08 2.80 -3.47
CA TYR A 303 15.27 2.57 -2.64
C TYR A 303 14.97 1.86 -1.32
N THR A 304 13.71 1.90 -0.84
CA THR A 304 13.29 1.19 0.38
C THR A 304 13.21 -0.32 0.19
N LYS A 305 13.19 -0.81 -1.06
CA LYS A 305 12.94 -2.23 -1.39
C LYS A 305 14.19 -3.12 -1.36
N GLY A 306 15.39 -2.51 -1.26
CA GLY A 306 16.65 -3.26 -1.12
C GLY A 306 17.01 -4.08 -2.35
N ILE A 307 16.60 -3.64 -3.56
CA ILE A 307 16.91 -4.35 -4.82
C ILE A 307 18.42 -4.47 -5.01
N GLY A 308 19.17 -3.39 -4.76
CA GLY A 308 20.64 -3.41 -4.84
C GLY A 308 21.28 -4.42 -3.89
N HIS A 309 20.75 -4.58 -2.66
CA HIS A 309 21.24 -5.57 -1.69
C HIS A 309 20.99 -7.01 -2.18
N ARG A 310 19.81 -7.26 -2.76
CA ARG A 310 19.45 -8.54 -3.39
C ARG A 310 20.38 -8.90 -4.54
N LEU A 311 20.60 -7.95 -5.46
CA LEU A 311 21.50 -8.12 -6.61
C LEU A 311 22.94 -8.34 -6.17
N LYS A 312 23.41 -7.60 -5.15
CA LYS A 312 24.74 -7.78 -4.57
C LYS A 312 24.91 -9.19 -4.01
N ALA A 313 23.99 -9.64 -3.15
CA ALA A 313 24.05 -10.98 -2.58
C ALA A 313 24.05 -12.08 -3.67
N PHE A 314 23.22 -11.93 -4.69
CA PHE A 314 23.16 -12.85 -5.82
C PHE A 314 24.45 -12.86 -6.63
N GLY A 315 24.99 -11.69 -6.99
CA GLY A 315 26.26 -11.58 -7.72
C GLY A 315 27.43 -12.17 -6.94
N GLU A 316 27.51 -11.94 -5.61
CA GLU A 316 28.54 -12.55 -4.77
C GLU A 316 28.41 -14.09 -4.70
N LEU A 317 27.20 -14.64 -4.63
CA LEU A 317 26.99 -16.09 -4.67
C LEU A 317 27.48 -16.72 -5.98
N LEU A 318 27.30 -16.04 -7.12
CA LEU A 318 27.87 -16.47 -8.41
C LEU A 318 29.41 -16.36 -8.40
N ALA A 319 29.96 -15.26 -7.90
CA ALA A 319 31.41 -15.04 -7.81
C ALA A 319 32.10 -16.08 -6.91
N GLU A 320 31.45 -16.47 -5.82
CA GLU A 320 31.93 -17.50 -4.89
C GLU A 320 31.75 -18.93 -5.44
N GLY A 321 31.07 -19.11 -6.58
CA GLY A 321 30.76 -20.43 -7.13
C GLY A 321 29.76 -21.24 -6.29
N ARG A 322 29.02 -20.58 -5.40
CA ARG A 322 27.96 -21.20 -4.58
C ARG A 322 26.68 -21.40 -5.37
N LEU A 323 26.46 -20.62 -6.43
CA LEU A 323 25.39 -20.76 -7.41
C LEU A 323 25.95 -20.83 -8.84
N SER A 324 25.25 -21.51 -9.73
CA SER A 324 25.55 -21.53 -11.16
C SER A 324 24.41 -20.93 -11.94
N VAL A 325 24.71 -20.11 -12.95
CA VAL A 325 23.71 -19.52 -13.87
C VAL A 325 22.98 -20.60 -14.68
N GLU A 326 23.53 -21.80 -14.86
CA GLU A 326 22.87 -22.93 -15.49
C GLU A 326 21.73 -23.51 -14.65
N ASP A 327 21.83 -23.37 -13.32
CA ASP A 327 20.88 -23.92 -12.36
C ASP A 327 19.89 -22.89 -11.83
N VAL A 328 20.29 -21.62 -11.73
CA VAL A 328 19.52 -20.58 -11.03
C VAL A 328 19.40 -19.30 -11.88
N THR A 329 18.19 -18.78 -11.99
CA THR A 329 17.93 -17.46 -12.60
C THR A 329 17.19 -16.57 -11.61
N LEU A 330 17.62 -15.32 -11.50
CA LEU A 330 16.91 -14.28 -10.74
C LEU A 330 16.02 -13.45 -11.69
N VAL A 331 14.71 -13.51 -11.51
CA VAL A 331 13.76 -12.61 -12.17
C VAL A 331 13.51 -11.42 -11.23
N GLN A 332 13.80 -10.21 -11.70
CA GLN A 332 13.55 -8.98 -10.97
C GLN A 332 12.56 -8.10 -11.72
N VAL A 333 11.33 -8.05 -11.21
CA VAL A 333 10.33 -7.06 -11.63
C VAL A 333 10.52 -5.80 -10.82
N ALA A 334 10.73 -4.67 -11.50
CA ALA A 334 10.91 -3.35 -10.90
C ALA A 334 9.97 -2.35 -11.60
N SER A 335 8.72 -2.27 -11.14
CA SER A 335 7.73 -1.37 -11.75
C SER A 335 8.13 0.09 -11.58
N PRO A 336 8.03 0.94 -12.63
CA PRO A 336 8.33 2.36 -12.55
C PRO A 336 7.57 3.05 -11.41
N SER A 337 8.24 3.94 -10.69
CA SER A 337 7.66 4.71 -9.58
C SER A 337 8.42 6.02 -9.41
N ARG A 338 7.69 7.13 -9.27
CA ARG A 338 8.25 8.45 -8.91
C ARG A 338 9.46 8.89 -9.74
N GLU A 339 9.47 8.61 -11.04
CA GLU A 339 10.61 8.77 -11.94
C GLU A 339 11.13 10.22 -12.05
N ARG A 340 10.35 11.22 -11.59
CA ARG A 340 10.76 12.63 -11.55
C ARG A 340 11.55 13.02 -10.30
N VAL A 341 11.59 12.14 -9.28
CA VAL A 341 12.38 12.36 -8.06
C VAL A 341 13.81 11.85 -8.30
N GLU A 342 14.80 12.70 -8.13
CA GLU A 342 16.21 12.43 -8.48
C GLU A 342 16.75 11.13 -7.87
N ALA A 343 16.44 10.85 -6.60
CA ALA A 343 16.89 9.62 -5.93
C ALA A 343 16.40 8.33 -6.62
N TYR A 344 15.25 8.39 -7.30
CA TYR A 344 14.71 7.23 -8.04
C TYR A 344 15.37 7.06 -9.41
N ALA A 345 15.71 8.17 -10.10
CA ALA A 345 16.47 8.12 -11.33
C ALA A 345 17.88 7.54 -11.10
N GLN A 346 18.57 8.01 -10.06
CA GLN A 346 19.88 7.47 -9.65
C GLN A 346 19.81 5.98 -9.31
N LEU A 347 18.78 5.57 -8.54
CA LEU A 347 18.58 4.16 -8.21
C LEU A 347 18.40 3.30 -9.47
N ARG A 348 17.67 3.79 -10.46
CA ARG A 348 17.48 3.10 -11.75
C ARG A 348 18.81 2.83 -12.43
N ASP A 349 19.64 3.87 -12.59
CA ASP A 349 20.94 3.76 -13.24
C ASP A 349 21.84 2.75 -12.50
N GLU A 350 21.86 2.78 -11.17
CA GLU A 350 22.63 1.85 -10.33
C GLU A 350 22.18 0.40 -10.52
N ILE A 351 20.87 0.16 -10.54
CA ILE A 351 20.30 -1.18 -10.72
C ILE A 351 20.59 -1.71 -12.13
N GLU A 352 20.34 -0.91 -13.17
CA GLU A 352 20.60 -1.29 -14.58
C GLU A 352 22.08 -1.61 -14.80
N LEU A 353 22.99 -0.78 -14.25
CA LEU A 353 24.43 -1.02 -14.31
C LEU A 353 24.82 -2.32 -13.60
N THR A 354 24.25 -2.58 -12.41
CA THR A 354 24.53 -3.77 -11.62
C THR A 354 24.04 -5.04 -12.33
N VAL A 355 22.85 -5.00 -12.89
CA VAL A 355 22.30 -6.10 -13.70
C VAL A 355 23.19 -6.36 -14.93
N GLY A 356 23.60 -5.28 -15.63
CA GLY A 356 24.50 -5.39 -16.79
C GLY A 356 25.83 -6.07 -16.44
N ARG A 357 26.44 -5.72 -15.29
CA ARG A 357 27.68 -6.36 -14.81
C ARG A 357 27.47 -7.85 -14.49
N ILE A 358 26.46 -8.18 -13.70
CA ILE A 358 26.17 -9.58 -13.34
C ILE A 358 25.94 -10.44 -14.59
N ASN A 359 25.16 -9.96 -15.55
CA ASN A 359 24.91 -10.68 -16.79
C ASN A 359 26.15 -10.77 -17.70
N GLY A 360 26.98 -9.72 -17.74
CA GLY A 360 28.24 -9.70 -18.49
C GLY A 360 29.29 -10.65 -17.92
N ASP A 361 29.38 -10.72 -16.60
CA ASP A 361 30.41 -11.55 -15.93
C ASP A 361 30.02 -13.04 -15.86
N TYR A 362 28.73 -13.35 -15.68
CA TYR A 362 28.28 -14.72 -15.41
C TYR A 362 27.30 -15.29 -16.42
N GLY A 363 26.63 -14.44 -17.21
CA GLY A 363 25.69 -14.90 -18.25
C GLY A 363 26.37 -15.71 -19.35
N THR A 364 25.61 -16.57 -20.00
CA THR A 364 26.02 -17.29 -21.21
C THR A 364 25.12 -16.90 -22.39
N ILE A 365 25.41 -17.39 -23.59
CA ILE A 365 24.57 -17.14 -24.77
C ILE A 365 23.12 -17.66 -24.55
N SER A 366 22.97 -18.72 -23.78
CA SER A 366 21.69 -19.40 -23.55
C SER A 366 21.04 -19.08 -22.19
N HIS A 367 21.78 -18.51 -21.24
CA HIS A 367 21.29 -18.27 -19.88
C HIS A 367 21.71 -16.90 -19.37
N GLN A 368 20.74 -16.08 -19.00
CA GLN A 368 20.95 -14.84 -18.26
C GLN A 368 20.90 -15.09 -16.76
N ALA A 369 21.85 -14.52 -16.02
CA ALA A 369 21.85 -14.60 -14.57
C ALA A 369 20.65 -13.85 -13.96
N VAL A 370 20.37 -12.64 -14.47
CA VAL A 370 19.28 -11.76 -14.03
C VAL A 370 18.39 -11.40 -15.22
N SER A 371 17.11 -11.74 -15.14
CA SER A 371 16.06 -11.23 -16.02
C SER A 371 15.45 -9.99 -15.36
N TYR A 372 15.83 -8.80 -15.81
CA TYR A 372 15.37 -7.52 -15.26
C TYR A 372 14.24 -6.93 -16.08
N LEU A 373 13.10 -6.61 -15.44
CA LEU A 373 11.87 -6.19 -16.08
C LEU A 373 11.42 -4.86 -15.47
N HIS A 374 11.69 -3.74 -16.19
CA HIS A 374 11.36 -2.39 -15.74
C HIS A 374 10.00 -1.93 -16.27
N HIS A 375 8.94 -2.66 -15.94
CA HIS A 375 7.56 -2.30 -16.25
C HIS A 375 6.60 -3.02 -15.29
N GLY A 376 5.36 -2.51 -15.21
CA GLY A 376 4.29 -3.18 -14.46
C GLY A 376 3.65 -4.30 -15.26
N PHE A 377 3.14 -5.29 -14.55
CA PHE A 377 2.40 -6.41 -15.14
C PHE A 377 0.95 -6.44 -14.67
N PRO A 378 0.01 -6.93 -15.49
CA PRO A 378 -1.34 -7.21 -15.03
C PRO A 378 -1.34 -8.33 -13.97
N ARG A 379 -2.42 -8.41 -13.21
CA ARG A 379 -2.54 -9.29 -12.04
C ARG A 379 -2.37 -10.78 -12.41
N GLU A 380 -2.83 -11.17 -13.59
CA GLU A 380 -2.70 -12.51 -14.15
C GLU A 380 -1.24 -12.91 -14.37
N GLU A 381 -0.48 -12.03 -15.00
CA GLU A 381 0.95 -12.26 -15.25
C GLU A 381 1.74 -12.29 -13.94
N MET A 382 1.38 -11.43 -12.97
CA MET A 382 1.98 -11.48 -11.64
C MET A 382 1.71 -12.80 -10.93
N ALA A 383 0.48 -13.33 -10.99
CA ALA A 383 0.15 -14.62 -10.42
C ALA A 383 0.93 -15.77 -11.11
N ALA A 384 1.12 -15.70 -12.43
CA ALA A 384 1.93 -16.67 -13.18
C ALA A 384 3.41 -16.61 -12.77
N LEU A 385 3.98 -15.41 -12.55
CA LEU A 385 5.35 -15.24 -12.04
C LEU A 385 5.52 -15.84 -10.64
N TYR A 386 4.55 -15.62 -9.73
CA TYR A 386 4.58 -16.22 -8.40
C TYR A 386 4.52 -17.75 -8.44
N LEU A 387 3.74 -18.33 -9.34
CA LEU A 387 3.66 -19.77 -9.54
C LEU A 387 4.94 -20.35 -10.17
N ALA A 388 5.57 -19.61 -11.07
CA ALA A 388 6.82 -20.03 -11.71
C ALA A 388 8.02 -20.00 -10.73
N ALA A 389 7.96 -19.19 -9.68
CA ALA A 389 9.08 -18.95 -8.77
C ALA A 389 9.18 -20.01 -7.67
N ASP A 390 10.37 -20.56 -7.48
CA ASP A 390 10.68 -21.49 -6.38
C ASP A 390 11.02 -20.74 -5.09
N VAL A 391 11.68 -19.58 -5.23
CA VAL A 391 12.10 -18.74 -4.08
C VAL A 391 11.66 -17.30 -4.32
N MET A 392 10.87 -16.76 -3.40
CA MET A 392 10.50 -15.35 -3.38
C MET A 392 11.42 -14.57 -2.47
N LEU A 393 12.03 -13.48 -2.97
CA LEU A 393 12.96 -12.62 -2.25
C LEU A 393 12.31 -11.27 -1.96
N VAL A 394 11.99 -11.01 -0.70
CA VAL A 394 11.50 -9.72 -0.20
C VAL A 394 12.54 -9.13 0.72
N THR A 395 13.38 -8.24 0.18
CA THR A 395 14.56 -7.70 0.85
C THR A 395 14.44 -6.23 1.24
N ALA A 396 13.21 -5.76 1.46
CA ALA A 396 12.96 -4.36 1.79
C ALA A 396 13.78 -3.92 3.01
N LEU A 397 14.43 -2.74 2.89
CA LEU A 397 15.19 -2.13 3.99
C LEU A 397 14.26 -1.58 5.06
N ARG A 398 13.08 -1.13 4.65
CA ARG A 398 11.96 -0.73 5.50
C ARG A 398 10.66 -0.78 4.69
N ASP A 399 9.60 -1.36 5.25
CA ASP A 399 8.29 -1.41 4.62
C ASP A 399 7.17 -1.43 5.66
N GLY A 400 6.05 -0.75 5.40
CA GLY A 400 4.90 -0.77 6.28
C GLY A 400 4.29 -2.17 6.41
N MET A 401 4.08 -2.85 5.28
CA MET A 401 3.51 -4.21 5.25
C MET A 401 4.26 -5.12 4.29
N ASN A 402 4.26 -4.88 2.99
CA ASN A 402 4.66 -5.72 1.87
C ASN A 402 3.60 -6.78 1.51
N LEU A 403 2.64 -6.38 0.68
CA LEU A 403 1.56 -7.28 0.23
C LEU A 403 2.05 -8.35 -0.74
N VAL A 404 3.12 -8.09 -1.51
CA VAL A 404 3.73 -9.05 -2.46
C VAL A 404 4.12 -10.36 -1.76
N ALA A 405 4.63 -10.29 -0.52
CA ALA A 405 4.91 -11.48 0.28
C ALA A 405 3.63 -12.31 0.55
N LYS A 406 2.51 -11.64 0.82
CA LYS A 406 1.21 -12.30 1.05
C LYS A 406 0.61 -12.85 -0.25
N GLU A 407 0.74 -12.13 -1.37
CA GLU A 407 0.30 -12.57 -2.70
C GLU A 407 1.05 -13.83 -3.15
N TYR A 408 2.38 -13.87 -2.99
CA TYR A 408 3.16 -15.07 -3.28
C TYR A 408 2.68 -16.27 -2.46
N VAL A 409 2.49 -16.09 -1.15
CA VAL A 409 2.00 -17.15 -0.26
C VAL A 409 0.61 -17.62 -0.67
N ALA A 410 -0.30 -16.72 -1.05
CA ALA A 410 -1.64 -17.05 -1.52
C ALA A 410 -1.60 -17.84 -2.83
N ALA A 411 -0.75 -17.45 -3.79
CA ALA A 411 -0.61 -18.15 -5.07
C ALA A 411 -0.16 -19.61 -4.93
N ARG A 412 0.65 -19.93 -3.92
CA ARG A 412 1.29 -21.25 -3.74
C ARG A 412 0.35 -22.29 -3.11
N SER A 413 -0.75 -22.60 -3.79
CA SER A 413 -1.70 -23.66 -3.38
C SER A 413 -1.12 -25.06 -3.43
N ASP A 414 -0.07 -25.26 -4.23
CA ASP A 414 0.76 -26.47 -4.30
C ASP A 414 1.56 -26.75 -3.03
N LEU A 415 1.65 -25.75 -2.13
CA LEU A 415 2.44 -25.77 -0.91
C LEU A 415 3.95 -25.93 -1.16
N ASP A 416 4.42 -25.64 -2.36
CA ASP A 416 5.83 -25.65 -2.72
C ASP A 416 6.33 -24.20 -2.92
N GLY A 417 7.60 -23.95 -2.65
CA GLY A 417 8.18 -22.60 -2.67
C GLY A 417 8.62 -22.10 -1.31
N VAL A 418 9.56 -21.17 -1.33
CA VAL A 418 10.16 -20.59 -0.13
C VAL A 418 10.07 -19.07 -0.16
N LEU A 419 9.66 -18.47 0.95
CA LEU A 419 9.69 -17.02 1.14
C LEU A 419 10.90 -16.63 2.01
N VAL A 420 11.82 -15.85 1.42
CA VAL A 420 12.87 -15.13 2.13
C VAL A 420 12.38 -13.71 2.37
N LEU A 421 12.24 -13.30 3.63
CA LEU A 421 11.51 -12.11 4.00
C LEU A 421 12.34 -11.23 4.96
N SER A 422 12.48 -9.95 4.62
CA SER A 422 13.08 -8.96 5.51
C SER A 422 12.29 -8.81 6.80
N GLU A 423 12.98 -8.86 7.95
CA GLU A 423 12.42 -8.59 9.28
C GLU A 423 11.93 -7.14 9.44
N PHE A 424 12.31 -6.24 8.53
CA PHE A 424 11.90 -4.84 8.53
C PHE A 424 10.60 -4.54 7.79
N THR A 425 9.90 -5.58 7.30
CA THR A 425 8.55 -5.47 6.74
C THR A 425 7.48 -5.73 7.81
N GLY A 426 6.30 -5.12 7.66
CA GLY A 426 5.17 -5.43 8.54
C GLY A 426 4.71 -6.88 8.42
N SER A 427 4.77 -7.46 7.22
CA SER A 427 4.42 -8.86 6.97
C SER A 427 5.29 -9.86 7.76
N ALA A 428 6.51 -9.49 8.15
CA ALA A 428 7.37 -10.33 8.99
C ALA A 428 6.80 -10.56 10.39
N ASP A 429 5.95 -9.67 10.89
CA ASP A 429 5.30 -9.85 12.19
C ASP A 429 4.27 -10.99 12.15
N GLU A 430 3.71 -11.30 10.98
CA GLU A 430 2.70 -12.33 10.76
C GLU A 430 3.28 -13.61 10.15
N LEU A 431 4.22 -13.49 9.20
CA LEU A 431 4.74 -14.60 8.39
C LEU A 431 6.00 -15.23 9.00
N LYS A 432 5.94 -15.60 10.27
CA LYS A 432 7.10 -16.15 11.05
C LYS A 432 7.68 -17.45 10.50
N ALA A 433 6.94 -18.18 9.67
CA ALA A 433 7.43 -19.42 9.05
C ALA A 433 8.29 -19.17 7.79
N SER A 434 8.45 -17.91 7.32
CA SER A 434 9.42 -17.54 6.29
C SER A 434 10.87 -17.67 6.77
N LEU A 435 11.82 -17.57 5.85
CA LEU A 435 13.23 -17.34 6.22
C LEU A 435 13.41 -15.85 6.46
N LEU A 436 13.41 -15.43 7.73
CA LEU A 436 13.60 -14.04 8.11
C LEU A 436 15.06 -13.65 7.98
N ILE A 437 15.31 -12.50 7.34
CA ILE A 437 16.65 -11.97 7.12
C ILE A 437 16.74 -10.49 7.52
N ASN A 438 17.94 -10.06 7.88
CA ASN A 438 18.33 -8.67 7.89
C ASN A 438 18.93 -8.32 6.50
N PRO A 439 18.29 -7.49 5.68
CA PRO A 439 18.77 -7.19 4.32
C PRO A 439 20.12 -6.46 4.28
N HIS A 440 20.56 -5.84 5.39
CA HIS A 440 21.87 -5.21 5.50
C HIS A 440 23.00 -6.22 5.78
N ASP A 441 22.66 -7.42 6.25
CA ASP A 441 23.60 -8.54 6.43
C ASP A 441 23.67 -9.35 5.12
N ILE A 442 24.60 -8.97 4.23
CA ILE A 442 24.75 -9.61 2.93
C ILE A 442 25.11 -11.09 3.06
N ASP A 443 25.98 -11.45 4.02
CA ASP A 443 26.34 -12.85 4.23
C ASP A 443 25.17 -13.67 4.74
N GLY A 444 24.40 -13.16 5.70
CA GLY A 444 23.17 -13.79 6.17
C GLY A 444 22.12 -13.92 5.08
N LEU A 445 22.01 -12.94 4.15
CA LEU A 445 21.14 -13.03 2.99
C LEU A 445 21.61 -14.09 1.99
N LYS A 446 22.92 -14.19 1.70
CA LYS A 446 23.49 -15.27 0.87
C LYS A 446 23.18 -16.65 1.45
N ASP A 447 23.39 -16.82 2.75
CA ASP A 447 23.12 -18.11 3.42
C ASP A 447 21.63 -18.46 3.42
N ALA A 448 20.75 -17.47 3.57
CA ALA A 448 19.31 -17.67 3.47
C ALA A 448 18.87 -18.06 2.04
N ILE A 449 19.47 -17.47 1.01
CA ILE A 449 19.21 -17.84 -0.40
C ILE A 449 19.62 -19.29 -0.64
N VAL A 450 20.86 -19.68 -0.28
CA VAL A 450 21.32 -21.08 -0.46
C VAL A 450 20.43 -22.04 0.31
N ARG A 451 20.11 -21.73 1.58
CA ARG A 451 19.18 -22.52 2.38
C ARG A 451 17.79 -22.64 1.75
N ALA A 452 17.29 -21.60 1.11
CA ALA A 452 16.00 -21.63 0.44
C ALA A 452 16.01 -22.59 -0.77
N ILE A 453 17.09 -22.55 -1.56
CA ILE A 453 17.29 -23.41 -2.73
C ILE A 453 17.41 -24.89 -2.31
N ASP A 454 18.22 -25.16 -1.28
CA ASP A 454 18.50 -26.52 -0.79
C ASP A 454 17.43 -27.07 0.16
N MET A 455 16.35 -26.31 0.42
CA MET A 455 15.35 -26.70 1.41
C MET A 455 14.61 -27.98 0.98
N PRO A 456 14.56 -29.02 1.82
CA PRO A 456 13.82 -30.24 1.54
C PRO A 456 12.33 -29.96 1.30
N HIS A 457 11.71 -30.65 0.34
CA HIS A 457 10.28 -30.48 0.01
C HIS A 457 9.36 -30.59 1.23
N ALA A 458 9.63 -31.50 2.17
CA ALA A 458 8.83 -31.66 3.39
C ALA A 458 8.86 -30.39 4.28
N GLU A 459 10.02 -29.71 4.35
CA GLU A 459 10.15 -28.45 5.10
C GLU A 459 9.47 -27.31 4.35
N ARG A 460 9.66 -27.17 3.02
CA ARG A 460 8.96 -26.18 2.19
C ARG A 460 7.45 -26.29 2.39
N ARG A 461 6.90 -27.49 2.25
CA ARG A 461 5.48 -27.78 2.44
C ARG A 461 4.96 -27.40 3.83
N LYS A 462 5.70 -27.75 4.87
CA LYS A 462 5.36 -27.40 6.28
C LYS A 462 5.30 -25.89 6.49
N ARG A 463 6.33 -25.17 6.00
CA ARG A 463 6.42 -23.72 6.11
C ARG A 463 5.32 -23.04 5.32
N MET A 464 5.15 -23.39 4.04
CA MET A 464 4.13 -22.79 3.20
C MET A 464 2.71 -23.03 3.73
N LYS A 465 2.41 -24.22 4.26
CA LYS A 465 1.13 -24.49 4.92
C LYS A 465 0.87 -23.56 6.12
N SER A 466 1.90 -23.28 6.92
CA SER A 466 1.80 -22.35 8.05
C SER A 466 1.59 -20.91 7.59
N LEU A 467 2.33 -20.47 6.56
CA LEU A 467 2.21 -19.13 5.97
C LEU A 467 0.80 -18.90 5.39
N ARG A 468 0.33 -19.84 4.56
CA ARG A 468 -1.01 -19.77 3.94
C ARG A 468 -2.13 -19.72 4.97
N LYS A 469 -2.04 -20.54 6.03
CA LYS A 469 -2.99 -20.48 7.14
C LYS A 469 -3.07 -19.07 7.72
N ARG A 470 -1.91 -18.44 7.95
CA ARG A 470 -1.85 -17.11 8.56
C ARG A 470 -2.41 -16.02 7.65
N VAL A 471 -2.10 -16.08 6.35
CA VAL A 471 -2.61 -15.11 5.37
C VAL A 471 -4.13 -15.20 5.22
N ARG A 472 -4.71 -16.41 5.25
CA ARG A 472 -6.15 -16.62 5.20
C ARG A 472 -6.90 -16.19 6.47
N GLU A 473 -6.29 -16.40 7.64
CA GLU A 473 -6.89 -15.96 8.93
C GLU A 473 -6.93 -14.44 9.04
N ASN A 474 -6.02 -13.74 8.35
CA ASN A 474 -5.84 -12.30 8.39
C ASN A 474 -5.90 -11.74 6.97
N ASP A 475 -7.04 -11.91 6.33
CA ASP A 475 -7.30 -11.37 4.99
C ASP A 475 -7.69 -9.87 5.03
N VAL A 476 -8.00 -9.32 3.90
CA VAL A 476 -8.38 -7.92 3.75
C VAL A 476 -9.72 -7.61 4.41
N THR A 477 -10.65 -8.55 4.42
CA THR A 477 -11.95 -8.40 5.07
C THR A 477 -11.78 -8.28 6.58
N HIS A 478 -10.94 -9.16 7.16
CA HIS A 478 -10.59 -9.08 8.57
C HIS A 478 -9.96 -7.74 8.96
N TRP A 479 -9.07 -7.20 8.11
CA TRP A 479 -8.48 -5.88 8.32
C TRP A 479 -9.52 -4.77 8.35
N ALA A 480 -10.41 -4.71 7.35
CA ALA A 480 -11.44 -3.69 7.23
C ALA A 480 -12.43 -3.76 8.42
N ASP A 481 -12.92 -4.96 8.73
CA ASP A 481 -13.86 -5.20 9.83
C ASP A 481 -13.27 -4.82 11.19
N SER A 482 -12.00 -5.14 11.42
CA SER A 482 -11.30 -4.80 12.66
C SER A 482 -11.20 -3.29 12.84
N PHE A 483 -10.85 -2.55 11.79
CA PHE A 483 -10.74 -1.09 11.84
C PHE A 483 -12.12 -0.43 12.00
N LEU A 484 -13.12 -0.84 11.22
CA LEU A 484 -14.48 -0.31 11.30
C LEU A 484 -15.15 -0.62 12.66
N SER A 485 -14.84 -1.76 13.25
CA SER A 485 -15.30 -2.08 14.61
C SER A 485 -14.70 -1.16 15.65
N ALA A 486 -13.41 -0.79 15.50
CA ALA A 486 -12.77 0.21 16.36
C ALA A 486 -13.41 1.60 16.20
N LEU A 487 -13.77 1.99 14.95
CA LEU A 487 -14.49 3.24 14.70
C LEU A 487 -15.87 3.26 15.35
N ARG A 488 -16.65 2.19 15.17
CA ARG A 488 -17.98 2.05 15.83
C ARG A 488 -17.87 2.13 17.36
N TYR A 489 -16.85 1.52 17.92
CA TYR A 489 -16.58 1.62 19.36
C TYR A 489 -16.26 3.06 19.78
N ALA A 490 -15.38 3.76 19.05
CA ALA A 490 -15.05 5.15 19.33
C ALA A 490 -16.29 6.06 19.26
N ALA A 491 -17.17 5.86 18.27
CA ALA A 491 -18.42 6.60 18.12
C ALA A 491 -19.42 6.37 19.25
N SER A 492 -19.42 5.19 19.88
CA SER A 492 -20.36 4.84 20.95
C SER A 492 -20.07 5.54 22.29
N GLY A 493 -18.93 6.22 22.44
CA GLY A 493 -18.50 6.84 23.70
C GLY A 493 -18.24 5.85 24.84
N ALA A 494 -18.16 4.55 24.55
CA ALA A 494 -17.95 3.51 25.55
C ALA A 494 -16.59 3.63 26.24
N THR A 495 -16.57 3.46 27.57
CA THR A 495 -15.37 3.62 28.41
C THR A 495 -14.73 2.29 28.81
N ALA A 496 -15.16 1.17 28.25
CA ALA A 496 -14.65 -0.16 28.59
C ALA A 496 -13.11 -0.24 28.44
N GLU A 497 -12.45 -0.90 29.37
CA GLU A 497 -10.97 -1.03 29.38
C GLU A 497 -10.46 -1.93 28.24
N ASN A 498 -11.28 -2.83 27.69
CA ASN A 498 -10.96 -3.69 26.55
C ASN A 498 -12.17 -3.77 25.59
N PRO A 499 -12.30 -2.81 24.65
CA PRO A 499 -13.46 -2.70 23.76
C PRO A 499 -13.59 -3.81 22.72
N LEU A 500 -12.56 -4.58 22.49
CA LEU A 500 -12.45 -5.57 21.42
C LEU A 500 -12.01 -6.92 22.02
N GLY A 501 -12.63 -7.32 23.17
CA GLY A 501 -12.38 -8.63 23.79
C GLY A 501 -12.29 -9.70 22.71
N ASP A 502 -11.29 -10.56 22.73
CA ASP A 502 -11.01 -11.68 21.81
C ASP A 502 -10.54 -11.36 20.36
N LEU A 503 -10.51 -10.10 19.91
CA LEU A 503 -9.67 -9.69 18.80
C LEU A 503 -8.19 -9.50 19.26
N GLU A 504 -7.75 -10.30 20.21
CA GLU A 504 -6.34 -10.40 20.54
C GLU A 504 -5.61 -11.01 19.34
N TRP A 505 -4.98 -10.12 18.54
CA TRP A 505 -3.79 -10.51 17.82
C TRP A 505 -2.82 -11.03 18.87
N THR A 506 -2.73 -12.33 19.01
CA THR A 506 -1.67 -12.98 19.76
C THR A 506 -0.36 -12.70 19.04
N VAL A 507 0.17 -11.51 19.25
CA VAL A 507 1.60 -11.32 19.15
C VAL A 507 2.15 -12.18 20.28
N ASP A 508 2.72 -13.34 19.93
CA ASP A 508 3.45 -14.18 20.89
C ASP A 508 4.32 -13.28 21.75
N ARG A 509 3.97 -13.18 23.03
CA ARG A 509 4.85 -12.50 23.98
C ARG A 509 6.22 -13.16 23.83
N PRO A 510 7.32 -12.40 23.66
CA PRO A 510 8.64 -13.01 23.58
C PRO A 510 8.80 -13.92 24.80
N MET A 511 9.04 -15.20 24.56
CA MET A 511 9.30 -16.16 25.63
C MET A 511 10.39 -15.55 26.51
N ARG A 512 10.05 -15.25 27.76
CA ARG A 512 11.05 -14.90 28.77
C ARG A 512 12.03 -16.05 28.79
N ARG A 513 13.23 -15.86 28.27
CA ARG A 513 14.34 -16.79 28.46
C ARG A 513 14.47 -17.02 29.97
N ARG A 514 14.10 -18.20 30.44
CA ARG A 514 14.47 -18.64 31.81
C ARG A 514 15.98 -18.61 31.84
N ARG A 515 16.54 -17.73 32.67
CA ARG A 515 17.95 -17.82 33.08
C ARG A 515 18.08 -19.12 33.87
N THR A 516 18.74 -20.09 33.29
CA THR A 516 19.39 -21.18 34.03
C THR A 516 20.80 -20.77 34.31
#